data_c18ed43afc2d8fdbe7218dd09f7c1ad1
#
_entry.id   c18ed43afc2d8fdbe7218dd09f7c1ad1
#
_cell.length_a   1.000
_cell.length_b   1.000
_cell.length_c   1.000
_cell.angle_alpha   90.00
_cell.angle_beta   90.00
_cell.angle_gamma   90.00
#
_symmetry.space_group_name_H-M   'P 1'
#
loop_
_entity.id
_entity.type
_entity.pdbx_description
1 polymer ?
#
loop_
_entity_poly.entity_id
_entity_poly.type
_entity_poly.pdbx_seq_one_letter_code
_entity_poly.pdbx_strand_id
1 'polypeptide(L)'
;MSRDHEVGSDNGAGEGAGADMTVRIFVTGGTFDKEYDELRGTLSFQHSHVQEMLQRGRCHLEVKIEEIMMLDSLDMTSTHRATISRACQECAESAIVITHGTDTMVETARALAANFRGKTIVLTGAMIPYAFGSSDGLFNLGSALSFVQVLAPGVYVAMNGRCFAWDNVRKNRELGVFEAMVE
;
A
#
# COMPACT_ATOMS: atom_id res chain seq x y z
N MET A 1 -9.22 -66.81 3.44
CA MET A 1 -8.87 -65.90 2.34
C MET A 1 -9.39 -64.50 2.67
N SER A 2 -8.61 -63.78 3.46
CA SER A 2 -8.90 -62.38 3.83
C SER A 2 -8.06 -61.51 2.92
N ARG A 3 -8.68 -60.51 2.30
CA ARG A 3 -8.01 -59.46 1.52
C ARG A 3 -8.03 -58.18 2.35
N ASP A 4 -6.88 -57.83 2.85
CA ASP A 4 -6.66 -56.53 3.49
C ASP A 4 -6.61 -55.44 2.42
N HIS A 5 -7.51 -54.45 2.55
CA HIS A 5 -7.46 -53.21 1.78
C HIS A 5 -6.66 -52.17 2.60
N GLU A 6 -5.43 -51.94 2.20
CA GLU A 6 -4.67 -50.77 2.63
C GLU A 6 -5.29 -49.52 1.95
N VAL A 7 -5.82 -48.64 2.79
CA VAL A 7 -6.21 -47.30 2.40
C VAL A 7 -4.99 -46.42 2.62
N GLY A 8 -4.31 -46.08 1.53
CA GLY A 8 -3.25 -45.10 1.54
C GLY A 8 -3.85 -43.69 1.80
N SER A 9 -3.59 -43.15 2.98
CA SER A 9 -3.85 -41.76 3.33
C SER A 9 -2.75 -40.89 2.74
N ASP A 10 -2.99 -40.37 1.54
CA ASP A 10 -2.19 -39.28 0.98
C ASP A 10 -2.60 -37.95 1.65
N ASN A 11 -1.94 -37.69 2.78
CA ASN A 11 -1.99 -36.37 3.41
C ASN A 11 -1.02 -35.42 2.68
N GLY A 12 -1.41 -34.95 1.50
CA GLY A 12 -0.84 -33.79 0.87
C GLY A 12 -1.16 -32.54 1.72
N ALA A 13 -0.49 -32.43 2.88
CA ALA A 13 -0.45 -31.16 3.59
C ALA A 13 0.28 -30.16 2.69
N GLY A 14 -0.47 -29.21 2.16
CA GLY A 14 0.07 -28.11 1.40
C GLY A 14 1.13 -27.38 2.24
N GLU A 15 2.39 -27.52 1.84
CA GLU A 15 3.46 -26.60 2.21
C GLU A 15 3.11 -25.25 1.56
N GLY A 16 2.28 -24.49 2.27
CA GLY A 16 1.82 -23.20 1.84
C GLY A 16 2.14 -22.14 2.87
N ALA A 17 2.84 -21.13 2.43
CA ALA A 17 2.94 -19.80 2.99
C ALA A 17 3.67 -19.69 4.35
N GLY A 18 4.97 -19.50 4.31
CA GLY A 18 5.78 -19.20 5.48
C GLY A 18 7.23 -18.85 5.21
N ALA A 19 7.60 -18.45 4.01
CA ALA A 19 8.83 -17.68 3.86
C ALA A 19 8.53 -16.28 4.43
N ASP A 20 9.30 -15.84 5.44
CA ASP A 20 9.19 -14.52 6.05
C ASP A 20 9.34 -13.44 4.97
N MET A 21 8.21 -13.02 4.39
CA MET A 21 8.19 -11.99 3.37
C MET A 21 8.32 -10.64 4.05
N THR A 22 9.44 -9.97 3.85
CA THR A 22 9.61 -8.59 4.28
C THR A 22 8.87 -7.65 3.35
N VAL A 23 8.02 -6.80 3.90
CA VAL A 23 7.32 -5.74 3.17
C VAL A 23 8.08 -4.42 3.32
N ARG A 24 8.41 -3.77 2.22
CA ARG A 24 8.92 -2.40 2.22
C ARG A 24 7.74 -1.43 2.23
N ILE A 25 7.72 -0.47 3.15
CA ILE A 25 6.78 0.66 3.12
C ILE A 25 7.57 1.93 2.79
N PHE A 26 7.24 2.55 1.68
CA PHE A 26 7.71 3.88 1.34
C PHE A 26 6.68 4.94 1.73
N VAL A 27 7.08 5.90 2.54
CA VAL A 27 6.26 7.02 2.95
C VAL A 27 6.53 8.20 2.02
N THR A 28 5.46 8.75 1.43
CA THR A 28 5.57 9.93 0.55
C THR A 28 4.70 11.10 1.00
N GLY A 29 4.09 11.02 2.20
CA GLY A 29 3.21 12.04 2.73
C GLY A 29 1.75 11.87 2.28
N GLY A 30 1.13 12.97 1.88
CA GLY A 30 -0.31 13.03 1.59
C GLY A 30 -1.16 13.17 2.85
N THR A 31 -2.48 13.10 2.70
CA THR A 31 -3.43 13.29 3.81
C THR A 31 -3.18 12.31 4.96
N PHE A 32 -2.63 11.14 4.66
CA PHE A 32 -2.30 10.09 5.61
C PHE A 32 -1.49 10.60 6.82
N ASP A 33 -0.47 11.42 6.56
CA ASP A 33 0.49 11.92 7.54
C ASP A 33 0.32 13.40 7.88
N LYS A 34 -0.81 14.02 7.49
CA LYS A 34 -1.09 15.42 7.84
C LYS A 34 -1.56 15.55 9.29
N GLU A 35 -1.06 16.59 9.96
CA GLU A 35 -1.48 17.02 11.29
C GLU A 35 -1.93 18.47 11.26
N TYR A 36 -2.77 18.85 12.19
CA TYR A 36 -3.20 20.23 12.34
C TYR A 36 -2.16 21.04 13.13
N ASP A 37 -1.61 22.05 12.48
CA ASP A 37 -0.75 23.05 13.12
C ASP A 37 -1.63 24.16 13.72
N GLU A 38 -1.81 24.13 15.01
CA GLU A 38 -2.67 25.08 15.75
C GLU A 38 -2.13 26.52 15.74
N LEU A 39 -0.82 26.68 15.58
CA LEU A 39 -0.21 28.02 15.55
C LEU A 39 -0.42 28.70 14.19
N ARG A 40 -0.42 27.92 13.11
CA ARG A 40 -0.61 28.40 11.74
C ARG A 40 -2.04 28.25 11.23
N GLY A 41 -2.86 27.44 11.90
CA GLY A 41 -4.23 27.14 11.49
C GLY A 41 -4.29 26.33 10.18
N THR A 42 -3.27 25.55 9.88
CA THR A 42 -3.13 24.80 8.63
C THR A 42 -2.78 23.34 8.87
N LEU A 43 -2.99 22.49 7.86
CA LEU A 43 -2.46 21.13 7.85
C LEU A 43 -1.00 21.14 7.44
N SER A 44 -0.15 20.44 8.18
CA SER A 44 1.28 20.32 7.94
C SER A 44 1.75 18.89 8.10
N PHE A 45 2.97 18.59 7.66
CA PHE A 45 3.65 17.34 7.92
C PHE A 45 4.65 17.54 9.06
N GLN A 46 4.64 16.65 10.05
CA GLN A 46 5.65 16.63 11.12
C GLN A 46 6.45 15.32 11.07
N HIS A 47 5.76 14.20 11.06
CA HIS A 47 6.34 12.85 10.99
C HIS A 47 5.34 11.88 10.39
N SER A 48 5.81 10.68 10.03
CA SER A 48 4.91 9.64 9.55
C SER A 48 4.26 8.88 10.69
N HIS A 49 2.96 8.63 10.56
CA HIS A 49 2.17 7.83 11.49
C HIS A 49 2.22 6.32 11.22
N VAL A 50 2.87 5.88 10.16
CA VAL A 50 2.86 4.47 9.72
C VAL A 50 3.32 3.52 10.83
N GLN A 51 4.38 3.87 11.55
CA GLN A 51 4.89 3.02 12.64
C GLN A 51 3.85 2.83 13.75
N GLU A 52 3.18 3.89 14.18
CA GLU A 52 2.12 3.85 15.19
C GLU A 52 0.93 3.01 14.69
N MET A 53 0.53 3.20 13.43
CA MET A 53 -0.58 2.47 12.82
C MET A 53 -0.32 0.97 12.78
N LEU A 54 0.90 0.55 12.45
CA LEU A 54 1.30 -0.86 12.48
C LEU A 54 1.22 -1.44 13.90
N GLN A 55 1.67 -0.69 14.91
CA GLN A 55 1.57 -1.09 16.31
C GLN A 55 0.11 -1.21 16.77
N ARG A 56 -0.73 -0.21 16.47
CA ARG A 56 -2.17 -0.23 16.81
C ARG A 56 -2.92 -1.34 16.07
N GLY A 57 -2.56 -1.60 14.83
CA GLY A 57 -3.09 -2.70 14.02
C GLY A 57 -2.54 -4.07 14.44
N ARG A 58 -1.61 -4.12 15.43
CA ARG A 58 -0.94 -5.36 15.88
C ARG A 58 -0.33 -6.13 14.70
N CYS A 59 0.32 -5.40 13.79
CA CYS A 59 0.95 -5.99 12.61
C CYS A 59 2.09 -6.93 13.03
N HIS A 60 2.08 -8.16 12.52
CA HIS A 60 3.11 -9.18 12.74
C HIS A 60 3.99 -9.43 11.51
N LEU A 61 3.78 -8.67 10.43
CA LEU A 61 4.65 -8.74 9.26
C LEU A 61 6.02 -8.14 9.57
N GLU A 62 7.06 -8.70 8.98
CA GLU A 62 8.34 -8.01 8.93
C GLU A 62 8.24 -6.82 7.95
N VAL A 63 8.37 -5.61 8.48
CA VAL A 63 8.18 -4.38 7.72
C VAL A 63 9.40 -3.49 7.86
N LYS A 64 9.88 -2.97 6.73
CA LYS A 64 10.90 -1.92 6.68
C LYS A 64 10.27 -0.63 6.17
N ILE A 65 10.27 0.41 7.00
CA ILE A 65 9.70 1.71 6.67
C ILE A 65 10.82 2.66 6.25
N GLU A 66 10.59 3.39 5.17
CA GLU A 66 11.50 4.43 4.69
C GLU A 66 10.71 5.65 4.25
N GLU A 67 11.01 6.79 4.84
CA GLU A 67 10.44 8.07 4.43
C GLU A 67 11.24 8.62 3.24
N ILE A 68 10.62 8.68 2.06
CA ILE A 68 11.22 9.26 0.86
C ILE A 68 10.98 10.76 0.83
N MET A 69 9.77 11.17 1.17
CA MET A 69 9.36 12.59 1.20
C MET A 69 8.08 12.76 2.03
N MET A 70 7.83 13.99 2.47
CA MET A 70 6.59 14.40 3.13
C MET A 70 5.96 15.52 2.31
N LEU A 71 5.14 15.15 1.30
CA LEU A 71 4.64 16.08 0.29
C LEU A 71 3.14 15.89 0.06
N ASP A 72 2.43 16.99 -0.20
CA ASP A 72 1.08 16.89 -0.77
C ASP A 72 1.16 16.36 -2.21
N SER A 73 0.29 15.43 -2.55
CA SER A 73 0.32 14.83 -3.89
C SER A 73 -0.01 15.83 -5.00
N LEU A 74 -0.70 16.94 -4.70
CA LEU A 74 -0.94 18.02 -5.64
C LEU A 74 0.33 18.80 -6.01
N ASP A 75 1.33 18.81 -5.10
CA ASP A 75 2.63 19.44 -5.34
C ASP A 75 3.65 18.47 -5.95
N MET A 76 3.24 17.21 -6.16
CA MET A 76 4.14 16.16 -6.64
C MET A 76 4.40 16.29 -8.14
N THR A 77 5.67 16.47 -8.47
CA THR A 77 6.17 16.59 -9.85
C THR A 77 6.62 15.26 -10.43
N SER A 78 6.95 15.23 -11.73
CA SER A 78 7.57 14.08 -12.38
C SER A 78 8.91 13.67 -11.72
N THR A 79 9.67 14.63 -11.23
CA THR A 79 10.93 14.37 -10.51
C THR A 79 10.68 13.63 -9.20
N HIS A 80 9.66 14.01 -8.44
CA HIS A 80 9.27 13.31 -7.21
C HIS A 80 8.86 11.87 -7.52
N ARG A 81 8.04 11.65 -8.57
CA ARG A 81 7.65 10.30 -9.01
C ARG A 81 8.85 9.47 -9.48
N ALA A 82 9.83 10.09 -10.14
CA ALA A 82 11.08 9.41 -10.51
C ALA A 82 11.90 8.98 -9.28
N THR A 83 11.91 9.79 -8.21
CA THR A 83 12.56 9.42 -6.95
C THR A 83 11.87 8.22 -6.30
N ILE A 84 10.53 8.18 -6.26
CA ILE A 84 9.77 7.02 -5.77
C ILE A 84 10.09 5.78 -6.63
N SER A 85 10.09 5.94 -7.95
CA SER A 85 10.41 4.86 -8.89
C SER A 85 11.81 4.28 -8.61
N ARG A 86 12.81 5.13 -8.45
CA ARG A 86 14.18 4.71 -8.13
C ARG A 86 14.25 3.96 -6.80
N ALA A 87 13.63 4.48 -5.73
CA ALA A 87 13.60 3.80 -4.44
C ALA A 87 12.99 2.39 -4.54
N CYS A 88 11.89 2.25 -5.29
CA CYS A 88 11.29 0.93 -5.54
C CYS A 88 12.20 0.01 -6.36
N GLN A 89 13.04 0.52 -7.27
CA GLN A 89 14.00 -0.28 -8.02
C GLN A 89 15.16 -0.77 -7.15
N GLU A 90 15.69 0.11 -6.32
CA GLU A 90 16.90 -0.10 -5.52
C GLU A 90 16.66 -0.98 -4.28
N CYS A 91 15.45 -0.99 -3.71
CA CYS A 91 15.15 -1.82 -2.55
C CYS A 91 15.20 -3.32 -2.90
N ALA A 92 15.59 -4.15 -1.93
CA ALA A 92 15.70 -5.59 -2.11
C ALA A 92 14.33 -6.29 -2.13
N GLU A 93 13.37 -5.73 -1.43
CA GLU A 93 12.05 -6.33 -1.22
C GLU A 93 11.23 -6.36 -2.53
N SER A 94 10.51 -7.45 -2.76
CA SER A 94 9.58 -7.60 -3.90
C SER A 94 8.16 -7.14 -3.58
N ALA A 95 7.82 -7.05 -2.30
CA ALA A 95 6.54 -6.58 -1.79
C ALA A 95 6.69 -5.14 -1.27
N ILE A 96 6.03 -4.19 -1.92
CA ILE A 96 6.18 -2.76 -1.64
C ILE A 96 4.81 -2.13 -1.43
N VAL A 97 4.63 -1.41 -0.32
CA VAL A 97 3.49 -0.54 -0.08
C VAL A 97 3.99 0.91 -0.13
N ILE A 98 3.22 1.80 -0.73
CA ILE A 98 3.53 3.23 -0.79
C ILE A 98 2.36 4.01 -0.19
N THR A 99 2.60 4.76 0.90
CA THR A 99 1.61 5.74 1.37
C THR A 99 1.72 7.02 0.52
N HIS A 100 0.58 7.50 0.05
CA HIS A 100 0.55 8.56 -0.96
C HIS A 100 -0.71 9.43 -0.80
N GLY A 101 -0.61 10.69 -1.20
CA GLY A 101 -1.79 11.55 -1.30
C GLY A 101 -2.77 11.07 -2.37
N THR A 102 -4.05 11.11 -2.05
CA THR A 102 -5.10 10.50 -2.87
C THR A 102 -5.37 11.21 -4.20
N ASP A 103 -4.98 12.50 -4.34
CA ASP A 103 -5.36 13.31 -5.51
C ASP A 103 -4.62 12.94 -6.78
N THR A 104 -3.34 12.55 -6.68
CA THR A 104 -2.51 12.14 -7.83
C THR A 104 -1.90 10.75 -7.67
N MET A 105 -2.45 9.92 -6.78
CA MET A 105 -2.02 8.54 -6.56
C MET A 105 -2.05 7.71 -7.86
N VAL A 106 -3.10 7.87 -8.66
CA VAL A 106 -3.27 7.17 -9.94
C VAL A 106 -2.18 7.53 -10.95
N GLU A 107 -1.77 8.79 -10.96
CA GLU A 107 -0.67 9.26 -11.83
C GLU A 107 0.67 8.64 -11.43
N THR A 108 0.92 8.53 -10.12
CA THR A 108 2.12 7.86 -9.59
C THR A 108 2.07 6.35 -9.90
N ALA A 109 0.92 5.69 -9.75
CA ALA A 109 0.75 4.30 -10.12
C ALA A 109 1.08 4.04 -11.61
N ARG A 110 0.61 4.92 -12.51
CA ARG A 110 0.93 4.86 -13.95
C ARG A 110 2.42 5.03 -14.22
N ALA A 111 3.05 6.00 -13.57
CA ALA A 111 4.49 6.27 -13.73
C ALA A 111 5.33 5.07 -13.26
N LEU A 112 4.92 4.39 -12.19
CA LEU A 112 5.56 3.18 -11.69
C LEU A 112 5.37 2.02 -12.69
N ALA A 113 4.16 1.77 -13.14
CA ALA A 113 3.84 0.65 -14.03
C ALA A 113 4.63 0.66 -15.34
N ALA A 114 4.99 1.84 -15.84
CA ALA A 114 5.83 1.99 -17.04
C ALA A 114 7.24 1.38 -16.86
N ASN A 115 7.75 1.30 -15.64
CA ASN A 115 9.16 0.99 -15.35
C ASN A 115 9.38 -0.31 -14.56
N PHE A 116 8.30 -0.99 -14.09
CA PHE A 116 8.46 -2.10 -13.15
C PHE A 116 8.07 -3.45 -13.73
N ARG A 117 8.89 -4.45 -13.38
CA ARG A 117 8.63 -5.88 -13.59
C ARG A 117 9.13 -6.66 -12.35
N GLY A 118 8.42 -7.70 -11.98
CA GLY A 118 8.87 -8.64 -10.95
C GLY A 118 8.67 -8.21 -9.49
N LYS A 119 8.05 -7.03 -9.23
CA LYS A 119 7.68 -6.59 -7.88
C LYS A 119 6.18 -6.33 -7.80
N THR A 120 5.61 -6.54 -6.62
CA THR A 120 4.23 -6.14 -6.29
C THR A 120 4.26 -4.82 -5.56
N ILE A 121 3.68 -3.78 -6.15
CA ILE A 121 3.64 -2.43 -5.59
C ILE A 121 2.19 -2.03 -5.38
N VAL A 122 1.83 -1.71 -4.14
CA VAL A 122 0.47 -1.30 -3.77
C VAL A 122 0.53 0.12 -3.20
N LEU A 123 -0.11 1.07 -3.89
CA LEU A 123 -0.28 2.43 -3.38
C LEU A 123 -1.53 2.51 -2.52
N THR A 124 -1.45 3.24 -1.43
CA THR A 124 -2.58 3.48 -0.53
C THR A 124 -2.49 4.88 0.07
N GLY A 125 -3.54 5.30 0.75
CA GLY A 125 -3.60 6.62 1.37
C GLY A 125 -4.80 6.75 2.30
N ALA A 126 -5.13 7.98 2.66
CA ALA A 126 -6.32 8.27 3.46
C ALA A 126 -7.04 9.51 2.94
N MET A 127 -8.36 9.53 3.10
CA MET A 127 -9.18 10.71 2.86
C MET A 127 -9.17 11.64 4.09
N ILE A 128 -9.03 11.07 5.27
CA ILE A 128 -9.00 11.78 6.55
C ILE A 128 -7.64 11.55 7.22
N PRO A 129 -6.95 12.62 7.70
CA PRO A 129 -5.68 12.48 8.40
C PRO A 129 -5.76 11.50 9.57
N TYR A 130 -4.73 10.67 9.73
CA TYR A 130 -4.70 9.70 10.84
C TYR A 130 -4.78 10.38 12.21
N ALA A 131 -4.11 11.50 12.37
CA ALA A 131 -4.10 12.28 13.61
C ALA A 131 -5.51 12.75 14.07
N PHE A 132 -6.51 12.74 13.20
CA PHE A 132 -7.89 13.16 13.56
C PHE A 132 -8.70 12.06 14.24
N GLY A 133 -8.19 10.86 14.39
CA GLY A 133 -8.81 9.78 15.15
C GLY A 133 -9.94 9.02 14.45
N SER A 134 -10.58 9.60 13.44
CA SER A 134 -11.65 8.98 12.64
C SER A 134 -11.19 8.65 11.20
N SER A 135 -9.89 8.42 11.02
CA SER A 135 -9.27 8.20 9.72
C SER A 135 -9.60 6.81 9.15
N ASP A 136 -9.77 6.79 7.84
CA ASP A 136 -9.81 5.57 7.01
C ASP A 136 -8.41 4.97 6.79
N GLY A 137 -7.35 5.65 7.22
CA GLY A 137 -5.97 5.28 6.95
C GLY A 137 -5.59 3.90 7.48
N LEU A 138 -5.98 3.54 8.72
CA LEU A 138 -5.65 2.23 9.29
C LEU A 138 -6.29 1.08 8.49
N PHE A 139 -7.53 1.25 8.05
CA PHE A 139 -8.23 0.28 7.22
C PHE A 139 -7.57 0.14 5.85
N ASN A 140 -7.20 1.26 5.22
CA ASN A 140 -6.54 1.27 3.92
C ASN A 140 -5.12 0.67 4.00
N LEU A 141 -4.34 1.00 5.04
CA LEU A 141 -3.01 0.43 5.25
C LEU A 141 -3.08 -1.09 5.46
N GLY A 142 -4.00 -1.57 6.31
CA GLY A 142 -4.22 -2.99 6.53
C GLY A 142 -4.62 -3.71 5.25
N SER A 143 -5.50 -3.12 4.45
CA SER A 143 -5.89 -3.65 3.14
C SER A 143 -4.69 -3.73 2.18
N ALA A 144 -3.88 -2.68 2.09
CA ALA A 144 -2.69 -2.66 1.23
C ALA A 144 -1.66 -3.72 1.63
N LEU A 145 -1.43 -3.89 2.95
CA LEU A 145 -0.56 -4.93 3.50
C LEU A 145 -1.08 -6.34 3.21
N SER A 146 -2.39 -6.54 3.19
CA SER A 146 -2.98 -7.83 2.83
C SER A 146 -2.85 -8.10 1.34
N PHE A 147 -3.14 -7.11 0.49
CA PHE A 147 -3.06 -7.26 -0.97
C PHE A 147 -1.64 -7.49 -1.47
N VAL A 148 -0.63 -6.80 -0.93
CA VAL A 148 0.75 -6.93 -1.39
C VAL A 148 1.32 -8.34 -1.21
N GLN A 149 0.76 -9.12 -0.28
CA GLN A 149 1.18 -10.49 0.01
C GLN A 149 0.63 -11.53 -0.98
N VAL A 150 -0.49 -11.22 -1.64
CA VAL A 150 -1.24 -12.23 -2.42
C VAL A 150 -1.37 -11.88 -3.91
N LEU A 151 -1.11 -10.64 -4.28
CA LEU A 151 -1.20 -10.21 -5.68
C LEU A 151 0.04 -10.64 -6.47
N ALA A 152 -0.16 -10.92 -7.75
CA ALA A 152 0.92 -11.11 -8.71
C ALA A 152 1.77 -9.82 -8.85
N PRO A 153 3.02 -9.93 -9.32
CA PRO A 153 3.83 -8.76 -9.62
C PRO A 153 3.11 -7.77 -10.54
N GLY A 154 3.04 -6.52 -10.09
CA GLY A 154 2.29 -5.45 -10.77
C GLY A 154 2.18 -4.21 -9.90
N VAL A 155 1.50 -3.18 -10.39
CA VAL A 155 1.23 -1.94 -9.67
C VAL A 155 -0.28 -1.82 -9.44
N TYR A 156 -0.65 -1.53 -8.21
CA TYR A 156 -2.03 -1.52 -7.76
C TYR A 156 -2.33 -0.31 -6.88
N VAL A 157 -3.60 0.03 -6.78
CA VAL A 157 -4.12 1.01 -5.81
C VAL A 157 -5.09 0.29 -4.88
N ALA A 158 -4.84 0.38 -3.57
CA ALA A 158 -5.70 -0.19 -2.54
C ALA A 158 -6.36 0.93 -1.73
N MET A 159 -7.65 1.12 -1.94
CA MET A 159 -8.45 2.15 -1.26
C MET A 159 -9.86 1.63 -0.95
N ASN A 160 -10.39 2.03 0.18
CA ASN A 160 -11.76 1.73 0.60
C ASN A 160 -12.08 0.21 0.63
N GLY A 161 -11.10 -0.63 0.97
CA GLY A 161 -11.21 -2.09 1.00
C GLY A 161 -11.21 -2.77 -0.38
N ARG A 162 -10.96 -2.02 -1.45
CA ARG A 162 -10.87 -2.52 -2.82
C ARG A 162 -9.44 -2.40 -3.35
N CYS A 163 -9.10 -3.32 -4.25
CA CYS A 163 -7.84 -3.28 -4.98
C CYS A 163 -8.11 -3.09 -6.47
N PHE A 164 -7.36 -2.21 -7.10
CA PHE A 164 -7.48 -1.87 -8.51
C PHE A 164 -6.13 -2.01 -9.19
N ALA A 165 -6.11 -2.51 -10.42
CA ALA A 165 -4.94 -2.39 -11.26
C ALA A 165 -4.72 -0.91 -11.64
N TRP A 166 -3.46 -0.52 -11.83
CA TRP A 166 -3.05 0.86 -12.11
C TRP A 166 -3.73 1.48 -13.34
N ASP A 167 -4.11 0.68 -14.31
CA ASP A 167 -4.75 1.08 -15.58
C ASP A 167 -6.28 1.04 -15.52
N ASN A 168 -6.86 0.50 -14.45
CA ASN A 168 -8.30 0.42 -14.26
C ASN A 168 -8.73 1.05 -12.92
N VAL A 169 -8.28 2.28 -12.66
CA VAL A 169 -8.63 3.01 -11.44
C VAL A 169 -8.76 4.50 -11.71
N ARG A 170 -9.75 5.12 -11.07
CA ARG A 170 -9.88 6.58 -10.97
C ARG A 170 -10.38 6.99 -9.59
N LYS A 171 -10.04 8.22 -9.18
CA LYS A 171 -10.65 8.86 -8.02
C LYS A 171 -11.92 9.58 -8.44
N ASN A 172 -13.05 9.16 -7.91
CA ASN A 172 -14.29 9.93 -7.99
C ASN A 172 -14.25 11.03 -6.91
N ARG A 173 -14.01 12.26 -7.32
CA ARG A 173 -13.82 13.40 -6.41
C ARG A 173 -15.13 13.86 -5.75
N GLU A 174 -16.27 13.61 -6.39
CA GLU A 174 -17.59 13.99 -5.86
C GLU A 174 -17.99 13.08 -4.70
N LEU A 175 -17.71 11.78 -4.82
CA LEU A 175 -18.03 10.79 -3.81
C LEU A 175 -16.87 10.54 -2.81
N GLY A 176 -15.66 11.01 -3.10
CA GLY A 176 -14.49 10.79 -2.27
C GLY A 176 -14.05 9.31 -2.23
N VAL A 177 -14.27 8.55 -3.31
CA VAL A 177 -13.92 7.13 -3.39
C VAL A 177 -13.09 6.82 -4.63
N PHE A 178 -12.45 5.64 -4.61
CA PHE A 178 -11.79 5.08 -5.79
C PHE A 178 -12.70 4.03 -6.43
N GLU A 179 -12.76 4.05 -7.76
CA GLU A 179 -13.60 3.15 -8.55
C GLU A 179 -12.89 2.65 -9.81
N ALA A 180 -13.32 1.51 -10.32
CA ALA A 180 -12.82 1.02 -11.60
C ALA A 180 -13.33 1.91 -12.76
N MET A 181 -12.53 2.05 -13.81
CA MET A 181 -12.92 2.76 -15.02
C MET A 181 -13.79 1.89 -15.93
N VAL A 182 -13.55 0.59 -15.91
CA VAL A 182 -14.28 -0.43 -16.68
C VAL A 182 -14.62 -1.58 -15.74
N GLU A 183 -15.86 -2.05 -15.80
CA GLU A 183 -16.33 -3.24 -15.06
C GLU A 183 -15.86 -4.54 -15.70
#